data_58fab24b6ee5d2ef04af4ae095955d4f
#
_entry.id   58fab24b6ee5d2ef04af4ae095955d4f
#
_cell.length_a   1.000
_cell.length_b   1.000
_cell.length_c   1.000
_cell.angle_alpha   90.00
_cell.angle_beta   90.00
_cell.angle_gamma   90.00
#
_symmetry.space_group_name_H-M   'P 1'
#
loop_
_entity.id
_entity.type
_entity.pdbx_description
1 polymer ?
#
loop_
_entity_poly.entity_id
_entity_poly.type
_entity_poly.pdbx_seq_one_letter_code
_entity_poly.pdbx_strand_id
1 'polypeptide(L)'
;MGAHWGVVRRRAGVSGLVVAVIGVAFTATPSSAAEAPADLRVVATSSTGVALAWEPTDPGYYRVRYAPAADMSGSRTWDLKGSYFELKRTDANPSHTAPALAPGAVYWVQVKSVANGTTAAKRTSLSSYSQPVRVEVPASEFSALPPHGLRATTGDADTVHLSWGTAGGGSRYAVRYTDDPSQPVDQWDEVRWDGPGGSIDDLDASTEYTFRARVVDAAGVPRSELSNPVAARTAASDDTLALNVISYNVMKSTVSKPSWTSRRAASAAAIRSQAPDVMALQEASTSTSWSKGKKSQVDDLLDLVGSKYALASRKSFGGTALAYDSSRLTAEASGGSVLTPTKKKIPRYAVWARLRDKATGTRFFAVTTHLEPTSSGSNSVRVKQARKLVALVQKESSGLPVVLAGDLNSSRASSPSNGPYRVITGAGYVDPVRNQEPTLLAGHDLPAEHTVNLEYNSANKLLSRPTRTAWTVGTHIDYVFVSPDVRVATWRMVLDLADDGSFATPAPSDHNMISTTVYVD
;
A
#
# COMPACT_ATOMS: atom_id res chain seq x y z
N MET A 1 32.46 -84.99 -14.51
CA MET A 1 32.76 -85.02 -15.92
C MET A 1 32.75 -83.55 -16.37
N GLY A 2 33.77 -82.82 -16.50
CA GLY A 2 34.96 -83.07 -17.30
C GLY A 2 34.85 -82.22 -18.53
N ALA A 3 35.65 -81.23 -18.63
CA ALA A 3 36.66 -80.77 -19.58
C ALA A 3 36.57 -79.24 -19.81
N HIS A 4 37.46 -78.50 -19.40
CA HIS A 4 38.73 -77.96 -19.85
C HIS A 4 38.79 -77.41 -21.28
N TRP A 5 39.61 -76.35 -21.43
CA TRP A 5 40.27 -75.65 -22.49
C TRP A 5 39.59 -74.41 -23.01
N GLY A 6 40.22 -73.27 -23.25
CA GLY A 6 41.64 -72.90 -23.20
C GLY A 6 41.77 -71.38 -23.52
N VAL A 7 42.84 -70.82 -23.02
CA VAL A 7 43.33 -69.46 -23.21
C VAL A 7 43.79 -69.20 -24.63
N VAL A 8 43.39 -68.10 -25.27
CA VAL A 8 44.19 -67.47 -26.33
C VAL A 8 44.26 -65.97 -26.07
N ARG A 9 45.44 -65.52 -25.68
CA ARG A 9 45.85 -64.13 -25.74
C ARG A 9 46.10 -63.68 -27.17
N ARG A 10 45.49 -62.57 -27.61
CA ARG A 10 46.08 -61.73 -28.67
C ARG A 10 46.04 -60.27 -28.25
N ARG A 11 47.20 -59.67 -28.20
CA ARG A 11 47.44 -58.23 -28.15
C ARG A 11 47.09 -57.64 -29.51
N ALA A 12 46.38 -56.49 -29.49
CA ALA A 12 46.49 -55.45 -30.53
C ALA A 12 45.86 -54.15 -30.08
N GLY A 13 46.60 -53.08 -30.10
CA GLY A 13 46.22 -51.80 -30.67
C GLY A 13 45.55 -50.81 -29.68
N VAL A 14 46.41 -50.04 -29.07
CA VAL A 14 46.00 -48.75 -28.45
C VAL A 14 45.65 -47.81 -29.60
N SER A 15 44.35 -47.50 -29.76
CA SER A 15 43.93 -46.32 -30.51
C SER A 15 43.33 -45.39 -29.51
N GLY A 16 44.05 -44.31 -29.19
CA GLY A 16 43.62 -43.28 -28.30
C GLY A 16 42.40 -42.49 -28.88
N LEU A 17 41.26 -42.60 -28.24
CA LEU A 17 40.13 -41.70 -28.49
C LEU A 17 40.38 -40.46 -27.66
N VAL A 18 40.85 -39.40 -28.30
CA VAL A 18 40.87 -38.05 -27.71
C VAL A 18 39.44 -37.57 -27.67
N VAL A 19 38.81 -37.66 -26.51
CA VAL A 19 37.54 -36.97 -26.26
C VAL A 19 37.89 -35.50 -26.05
N ALA A 20 37.70 -34.70 -27.08
CA ALA A 20 37.70 -33.24 -26.94
C ALA A 20 36.50 -32.84 -26.09
N VAL A 21 36.74 -32.54 -24.81
CA VAL A 21 35.77 -31.82 -23.96
C VAL A 21 35.70 -30.42 -24.52
N ILE A 22 34.67 -30.14 -25.34
CA ILE A 22 34.29 -28.78 -25.71
C ILE A 22 33.73 -28.18 -24.43
N GLY A 23 34.56 -27.45 -23.70
CA GLY A 23 34.13 -26.58 -22.64
C GLY A 23 33.26 -25.48 -23.27
N VAL A 24 31.95 -25.61 -23.18
CA VAL A 24 31.06 -24.49 -23.44
C VAL A 24 31.31 -23.52 -22.29
N ALA A 25 32.17 -22.55 -22.54
CA ALA A 25 32.26 -21.39 -21.70
C ALA A 25 30.88 -20.68 -21.77
N PHE A 26 30.05 -20.85 -20.75
CA PHE A 26 28.95 -19.93 -20.52
C PHE A 26 29.59 -18.56 -20.26
N THR A 27 29.75 -17.78 -21.31
CA THR A 27 29.90 -16.34 -21.14
C THR A 27 28.63 -15.89 -20.49
N ALA A 28 28.69 -15.61 -19.18
CA ALA A 28 27.64 -14.86 -18.53
C ALA A 28 27.45 -13.57 -19.35
N THR A 29 26.35 -13.46 -20.05
CA THR A 29 25.94 -12.19 -20.63
C THR A 29 26.00 -11.17 -19.50
N PRO A 30 26.71 -10.05 -19.66
CA PRO A 30 26.71 -9.04 -18.64
C PRO A 30 25.24 -8.70 -18.37
N SER A 31 24.81 -8.82 -17.11
CA SER A 31 23.52 -8.34 -16.66
C SER A 31 23.40 -6.92 -17.20
N SER A 32 22.44 -6.68 -18.10
CA SER A 32 22.18 -5.33 -18.59
C SER A 32 21.96 -4.48 -17.35
N ALA A 33 22.74 -3.40 -17.19
CA ALA A 33 22.53 -2.47 -16.10
C ALA A 33 21.04 -2.06 -16.15
N ALA A 34 20.39 -2.04 -15.01
CA ALA A 34 19.00 -1.61 -14.95
C ALA A 34 18.89 -0.20 -15.56
N GLU A 35 17.81 0.07 -16.25
CA GLU A 35 17.55 1.41 -16.79
C GLU A 35 17.49 2.42 -15.65
N ALA A 36 17.91 3.66 -15.93
CA ALA A 36 17.77 4.76 -15.00
C ALA A 36 16.27 4.97 -14.71
N PRO A 37 15.89 5.39 -13.47
CA PRO A 37 14.52 5.77 -13.20
C PRO A 37 14.04 6.81 -14.20
N ALA A 38 12.90 6.56 -14.82
CA ALA A 38 12.31 7.44 -15.82
C ALA A 38 11.49 8.55 -15.15
N ASP A 39 11.10 9.55 -15.93
CA ASP A 39 10.18 10.61 -15.57
C ASP A 39 10.51 11.32 -14.24
N LEU A 40 11.80 11.59 -14.00
CA LEU A 40 12.19 12.47 -12.89
C LEU A 40 11.61 13.86 -13.14
N ARG A 41 10.79 14.35 -12.21
CA ARG A 41 10.13 15.64 -12.33
C ARG A 41 10.02 16.37 -10.99
N VAL A 42 9.86 17.69 -11.08
CA VAL A 42 9.50 18.54 -9.95
C VAL A 42 7.99 18.53 -9.80
N VAL A 43 7.51 18.18 -8.61
CA VAL A 43 6.06 18.11 -8.31
C VAL A 43 5.58 19.27 -7.45
N ALA A 44 6.49 19.91 -6.69
CA ALA A 44 6.21 21.14 -5.97
C ALA A 44 7.50 21.89 -5.64
N THR A 45 7.39 23.21 -5.47
CA THR A 45 8.49 24.06 -5.00
C THR A 45 8.01 25.07 -3.96
N SER A 46 8.90 25.47 -3.06
CA SER A 46 8.74 26.60 -2.15
C SER A 46 10.05 27.38 -2.06
N SER A 47 10.07 28.53 -1.39
CA SER A 47 11.31 29.28 -1.17
C SER A 47 12.38 28.52 -0.37
N THR A 48 12.06 27.39 0.22
CA THR A 48 12.97 26.61 1.08
C THR A 48 13.04 25.13 0.73
N GLY A 49 12.27 24.66 -0.26
CA GLY A 49 12.20 23.23 -0.58
C GLY A 49 11.73 22.91 -1.99
N VAL A 50 12.01 21.70 -2.39
CA VAL A 50 11.62 21.11 -3.68
C VAL A 50 11.15 19.69 -3.43
N ALA A 51 10.00 19.34 -3.98
CA ALA A 51 9.50 17.98 -4.02
C ALA A 51 9.73 17.38 -5.42
N LEU A 52 10.26 16.18 -5.44
CA LEU A 52 10.64 15.43 -6.65
C LEU A 52 9.93 14.09 -6.67
N ALA A 53 9.61 13.63 -7.87
CA ALA A 53 9.08 12.29 -8.08
C ALA A 53 9.63 11.67 -9.36
N TRP A 54 9.60 10.35 -9.48
CA TRP A 54 10.04 9.58 -10.65
C TRP A 54 9.33 8.23 -10.71
N GLU A 55 9.42 7.56 -11.87
CA GLU A 55 8.88 6.21 -12.04
C GLU A 55 9.58 5.21 -11.12
N PRO A 56 8.83 4.43 -10.33
CA PRO A 56 9.43 3.45 -9.44
C PRO A 56 10.07 2.29 -10.21
N THR A 57 11.28 1.90 -9.78
CA THR A 57 11.99 0.72 -10.26
C THR A 57 12.22 -0.28 -9.13
N ASP A 58 12.32 -1.58 -9.43
CA ASP A 58 12.75 -2.59 -8.47
C ASP A 58 14.28 -2.46 -8.22
N PRO A 59 14.77 -2.46 -6.98
CA PRO A 59 14.14 -2.80 -5.70
C PRO A 59 13.55 -1.63 -4.91
N GLY A 60 13.33 -0.46 -5.49
CA GLY A 60 12.72 0.69 -4.83
C GLY A 60 13.65 1.45 -3.89
N TYR A 61 14.97 1.32 -4.06
CA TYR A 61 15.98 2.12 -3.38
C TYR A 61 16.71 3.01 -4.39
N TYR A 62 16.91 4.28 -4.02
CA TYR A 62 17.40 5.30 -4.94
C TYR A 62 18.48 6.14 -4.30
N ARG A 63 19.34 6.70 -5.16
CA ARG A 63 20.25 7.77 -4.84
C ARG A 63 19.89 8.98 -5.66
N VAL A 64 19.41 10.02 -4.99
CA VAL A 64 19.20 11.35 -5.57
C VAL A 64 20.48 12.15 -5.42
N ARG A 65 20.87 12.89 -6.45
CA ARG A 65 21.89 13.92 -6.33
C ARG A 65 21.39 15.24 -6.89
N TYR A 66 21.88 16.36 -6.32
CA TYR A 66 21.62 17.68 -6.84
C TYR A 66 22.88 18.53 -6.82
N ALA A 67 22.95 19.51 -7.70
CA ALA A 67 24.07 20.43 -7.86
C ALA A 67 23.60 21.81 -8.34
N PRO A 68 24.37 22.88 -8.08
CA PRO A 68 24.09 24.19 -8.65
C PRO A 68 24.46 24.29 -10.14
N ALA A 69 25.16 23.29 -10.68
CA ALA A 69 25.64 23.29 -12.07
C ALA A 69 25.06 22.07 -12.84
N ALA A 70 24.77 22.28 -14.14
CA ALA A 70 24.18 21.26 -15.01
C ALA A 70 25.09 20.04 -15.24
N ASP A 71 26.39 20.19 -15.13
CA ASP A 71 27.39 19.11 -15.23
C ASP A 71 27.48 18.30 -13.93
N MET A 72 26.65 18.62 -12.93
CA MET A 72 26.62 18.01 -11.62
C MET A 72 27.91 18.17 -10.80
N SER A 73 28.76 19.14 -11.16
CA SER A 73 29.92 19.49 -10.34
C SER A 73 29.47 20.02 -8.96
N GLY A 74 30.17 19.62 -7.90
CA GLY A 74 29.80 19.95 -6.53
C GLY A 74 28.53 19.28 -6.05
N SER A 75 28.10 18.17 -6.70
CA SER A 75 26.85 17.49 -6.35
C SER A 75 26.88 16.91 -4.94
N ARG A 76 25.71 16.89 -4.32
CA ARG A 76 25.41 16.22 -3.05
C ARG A 76 24.41 15.10 -3.28
N THR A 77 24.45 14.07 -2.44
CA THR A 77 23.67 12.85 -2.65
C THR A 77 22.91 12.44 -1.40
N TRP A 78 21.71 11.86 -1.61
CA TRP A 78 20.93 11.17 -0.60
C TRP A 78 20.51 9.80 -1.11
N ASP A 79 20.52 8.83 -0.19
CA ASP A 79 19.96 7.51 -0.42
C ASP A 79 18.62 7.40 0.28
N LEU A 80 17.59 6.97 -0.45
CA LEU A 80 16.22 6.85 0.05
C LEU A 80 15.53 5.61 -0.51
N LYS A 81 14.39 5.28 0.11
CA LYS A 81 13.46 4.26 -0.36
C LYS A 81 12.19 4.96 -0.84
N GLY A 82 11.66 4.52 -1.99
CA GLY A 82 10.49 5.14 -2.61
C GLY A 82 10.86 6.10 -3.75
N SER A 83 9.91 6.42 -4.58
CA SER A 83 10.07 7.22 -5.81
C SER A 83 9.68 8.69 -5.64
N TYR A 84 9.65 9.15 -4.40
CA TYR A 84 9.37 10.53 -4.02
C TYR A 84 10.41 11.04 -3.03
N PHE A 85 10.81 12.30 -3.16
CA PHE A 85 11.79 12.95 -2.30
C PHE A 85 11.49 14.43 -2.12
N GLU A 86 11.45 14.89 -0.87
CA GLU A 86 11.41 16.30 -0.52
C GLU A 86 12.80 16.77 -0.07
N LEU A 87 13.37 17.72 -0.80
CA LEU A 87 14.58 18.41 -0.41
C LEU A 87 14.20 19.70 0.32
N LYS A 88 14.36 19.74 1.64
CA LYS A 88 14.02 20.90 2.49
C LYS A 88 15.25 21.53 3.12
N ARG A 89 15.20 22.81 3.33
CA ARG A 89 16.25 23.60 4.01
C ARG A 89 16.53 23.12 5.43
N THR A 90 15.55 22.53 6.11
CA THR A 90 15.59 22.15 7.54
C THR A 90 15.75 20.65 7.78
N ASP A 91 15.98 19.84 6.73
CA ASP A 91 16.26 18.43 6.93
C ASP A 91 17.64 18.25 7.57
N ALA A 92 17.67 18.52 8.87
CA ALA A 92 18.77 18.18 9.74
C ALA A 92 18.79 16.65 9.96
N ASN A 93 19.12 15.92 8.91
CA ASN A 93 19.71 14.61 9.13
C ASN A 93 21.14 14.86 9.60
N PRO A 94 21.52 14.55 10.86
CA PRO A 94 22.84 14.83 11.40
C PRO A 94 23.99 14.16 10.62
N SER A 95 23.68 13.20 9.74
CA SER A 95 24.64 12.57 8.85
C SER A 95 24.77 13.25 7.47
N HIS A 96 23.93 14.24 7.16
CA HIS A 96 23.92 14.89 5.85
C HIS A 96 23.63 16.39 6.02
N THR A 97 24.67 17.20 6.11
CA THR A 97 24.56 18.66 6.01
C THR A 97 24.23 19.04 4.57
N ALA A 98 22.95 19.04 4.21
CA ALA A 98 22.52 19.70 2.98
C ALA A 98 22.65 21.21 3.14
N PRO A 99 23.25 21.93 2.19
CA PRO A 99 23.07 23.38 2.19
C PRO A 99 21.59 23.64 1.91
N ALA A 100 21.08 24.61 2.62
CA ALA A 100 19.78 25.16 2.34
C ALA A 100 19.65 25.49 0.85
N LEU A 101 18.54 25.09 0.23
CA LEU A 101 18.20 25.63 -1.09
C LEU A 101 18.02 27.15 -0.94
N ALA A 102 18.67 27.90 -1.79
CA ALA A 102 18.58 29.36 -1.76
C ALA A 102 17.34 29.81 -2.57
N PRO A 103 16.49 30.68 -2.02
CA PRO A 103 15.40 31.29 -2.79
C PRO A 103 15.95 31.98 -4.04
N GLY A 104 15.27 31.79 -5.17
CA GLY A 104 15.67 32.31 -6.47
C GLY A 104 16.82 31.57 -7.16
N ALA A 105 17.40 30.56 -6.53
CA ALA A 105 18.49 29.77 -7.11
C ALA A 105 17.99 28.66 -8.03
N VAL A 106 18.86 28.24 -8.95
CA VAL A 106 18.65 27.11 -9.85
C VAL A 106 19.51 25.93 -9.42
N TYR A 107 18.92 24.75 -9.42
CA TYR A 107 19.61 23.49 -9.17
C TYR A 107 19.32 22.49 -10.29
N TRP A 108 20.18 21.48 -10.38
CA TRP A 108 20.01 20.34 -11.28
C TRP A 108 19.95 19.08 -10.45
N VAL A 109 19.02 18.18 -10.76
CA VAL A 109 18.75 16.98 -9.98
C VAL A 109 18.77 15.75 -10.88
N GLN A 110 19.31 14.66 -10.38
CA GLN A 110 19.31 13.34 -11.02
C GLN A 110 19.01 12.25 -9.99
N VAL A 111 18.47 11.14 -10.45
CA VAL A 111 18.17 9.96 -9.63
C VAL A 111 18.74 8.70 -10.30
N LYS A 112 19.16 7.73 -9.49
CA LYS A 112 19.50 6.36 -9.95
C LYS A 112 19.00 5.31 -8.98
N SER A 113 18.79 4.09 -9.47
CA SER A 113 18.51 2.92 -8.65
C SER A 113 19.78 2.41 -7.95
N VAL A 114 19.64 2.00 -6.69
CA VAL A 114 20.73 1.41 -5.90
C VAL A 114 20.25 0.12 -5.22
N ALA A 115 21.19 -0.78 -4.91
CA ALA A 115 20.89 -1.99 -4.17
C ALA A 115 20.44 -1.66 -2.74
N ASN A 116 19.57 -2.51 -2.18
CA ASN A 116 19.24 -2.45 -0.76
C ASN A 116 20.48 -2.76 0.07
N GLY A 117 20.93 -1.82 0.88
CA GLY A 117 22.09 -1.98 1.76
C GLY A 117 21.95 -1.17 3.05
N THR A 118 22.48 -1.69 4.15
CA THR A 118 22.40 -1.05 5.47
C THR A 118 23.31 0.17 5.63
N THR A 119 24.28 0.33 4.74
CA THR A 119 25.20 1.48 4.71
C THR A 119 25.35 2.00 3.29
N ALA A 120 25.73 3.27 3.13
CA ALA A 120 25.98 3.87 1.81
C ALA A 120 27.01 3.09 0.99
N ALA A 121 28.03 2.50 1.62
CA ALA A 121 29.05 1.67 0.96
C ALA A 121 28.48 0.34 0.41
N LYS A 122 27.41 -0.18 1.01
CA LYS A 122 26.73 -1.41 0.58
C LYS A 122 25.65 -1.17 -0.47
N ARG A 123 25.30 0.09 -0.74
CA ARG A 123 24.30 0.49 -1.75
C ARG A 123 24.99 0.70 -3.09
N THR A 124 25.31 -0.39 -3.75
CA THR A 124 25.92 -0.36 -5.10
C THR A 124 24.91 0.16 -6.12
N SER A 125 25.40 0.85 -7.15
CA SER A 125 24.55 1.33 -8.25
C SER A 125 24.00 0.16 -9.06
N LEU A 126 22.70 0.18 -9.32
CA LEU A 126 22.02 -0.76 -10.21
C LEU A 126 21.78 -0.15 -11.58
N SER A 127 21.64 1.18 -11.66
CA SER A 127 21.49 1.91 -12.93
C SER A 127 22.47 3.08 -13.05
N SER A 128 22.55 3.69 -14.23
CA SER A 128 23.07 5.04 -14.42
C SER A 128 22.15 6.07 -13.74
N TYR A 129 22.60 7.31 -13.65
CA TYR A 129 21.72 8.43 -13.28
C TYR A 129 20.77 8.77 -14.44
N SER A 130 19.56 9.23 -14.11
CA SER A 130 18.62 9.83 -15.05
C SER A 130 19.23 11.05 -15.75
N GLN A 131 18.58 11.56 -16.79
CA GLN A 131 18.90 12.88 -17.32
C GLN A 131 18.71 13.93 -16.21
N PRO A 132 19.53 14.98 -16.16
CA PRO A 132 19.39 16.04 -15.17
C PRO A 132 18.13 16.88 -15.42
N VAL A 133 17.36 17.10 -14.36
CA VAL A 133 16.19 17.98 -14.37
C VAL A 133 16.54 19.29 -13.72
N ARG A 134 16.26 20.40 -14.41
CA ARG A 134 16.43 21.75 -13.89
C ARG A 134 15.32 22.07 -12.89
N VAL A 135 15.70 22.57 -11.74
CA VAL A 135 14.82 22.98 -10.65
C VAL A 135 15.08 24.44 -10.32
N GLU A 136 14.05 25.25 -10.33
CA GLU A 136 14.10 26.62 -9.87
C GLU A 136 13.42 26.74 -8.51
N VAL A 137 14.13 27.28 -7.53
CA VAL A 137 13.61 27.53 -6.19
C VAL A 137 12.96 28.91 -6.21
N PRO A 138 11.63 29.04 -6.03
CA PRO A 138 10.98 30.33 -6.13
C PRO A 138 11.42 31.28 -5.02
N ALA A 139 11.43 32.57 -5.33
CA ALA A 139 11.58 33.65 -4.34
C ALA A 139 10.21 34.00 -3.73
N SER A 140 9.48 33.01 -3.28
CA SER A 140 8.15 33.15 -2.67
C SER A 140 8.25 33.58 -1.20
N GLU A 141 7.25 34.28 -0.70
CA GLU A 141 7.09 34.59 0.72
C GLU A 141 6.76 33.34 1.56
N PHE A 142 6.20 32.30 0.93
CA PHE A 142 5.83 31.06 1.58
C PHE A 142 7.00 30.08 1.66
N SER A 143 7.26 29.57 2.86
CA SER A 143 8.30 28.58 3.12
C SER A 143 7.82 27.13 3.01
N ALA A 144 6.51 26.87 3.17
CA ALA A 144 5.96 25.54 3.03
C ALA A 144 5.76 25.16 1.55
N LEU A 145 6.01 23.90 1.23
CA LEU A 145 5.65 23.35 -0.08
C LEU A 145 4.13 23.32 -0.21
N PRO A 146 3.56 23.70 -1.35
CA PRO A 146 2.14 23.48 -1.61
C PRO A 146 1.83 21.98 -1.63
N PRO A 147 0.58 21.59 -1.39
CA PRO A 147 0.15 20.23 -1.63
C PRO A 147 0.48 19.83 -3.07
N HIS A 148 1.10 18.66 -3.23
CA HIS A 148 1.51 18.15 -4.53
C HIS A 148 0.75 16.88 -4.86
N GLY A 149 0.57 16.61 -6.15
CA GLY A 149 -0.19 15.46 -6.57
C GLY A 149 -1.66 15.53 -6.14
N LEU A 150 -2.23 16.76 -6.06
CA LEU A 150 -3.67 16.92 -5.81
C LEU A 150 -4.45 16.12 -6.84
N ARG A 151 -5.37 15.32 -6.37
CA ARG A 151 -6.31 14.52 -7.16
C ARG A 151 -7.70 14.81 -6.69
N ALA A 152 -8.61 14.85 -7.64
CA ALA A 152 -10.03 14.89 -7.42
C ALA A 152 -10.67 13.74 -8.18
N THR A 153 -11.52 12.99 -7.53
CA THR A 153 -12.21 11.87 -8.15
C THR A 153 -13.66 11.88 -7.75
N THR A 154 -14.49 11.46 -8.67
CA THR A 154 -15.93 11.36 -8.49
C THR A 154 -16.24 10.43 -7.31
N GLY A 155 -16.96 10.94 -6.34
CA GLY A 155 -17.61 10.15 -5.29
C GLY A 155 -18.98 9.70 -5.76
N ASP A 156 -19.99 10.35 -5.25
CA ASP A 156 -21.40 10.13 -5.59
C ASP A 156 -21.94 11.27 -6.48
N ALA A 157 -23.26 11.35 -6.58
CA ALA A 157 -23.92 12.43 -7.32
C ALA A 157 -23.67 13.81 -6.72
N ASP A 158 -23.37 13.88 -5.44
CA ASP A 158 -23.15 15.11 -4.67
C ASP A 158 -21.77 15.19 -4.01
N THR A 159 -20.87 14.22 -4.26
CA THR A 159 -19.60 14.09 -3.54
C THR A 159 -18.41 14.00 -4.49
N VAL A 160 -17.32 14.72 -4.15
CA VAL A 160 -15.98 14.55 -4.73
C VAL A 160 -14.96 14.29 -3.63
N HIS A 161 -14.11 13.30 -3.85
CA HIS A 161 -13.01 12.97 -2.95
C HIS A 161 -11.71 13.59 -3.43
N LEU A 162 -10.94 14.14 -2.50
CA LEU A 162 -9.67 14.80 -2.76
C LEU A 162 -8.55 14.14 -1.96
N SER A 163 -7.38 14.01 -2.60
CA SER A 163 -6.16 13.53 -1.93
C SER A 163 -4.92 14.20 -2.50
N TRP A 164 -3.85 14.28 -1.71
CA TRP A 164 -2.57 14.83 -2.12
C TRP A 164 -1.42 14.31 -1.26
N GLY A 165 -0.17 14.51 -1.72
CA GLY A 165 1.02 14.22 -0.95
C GLY A 165 1.20 15.22 0.19
N THR A 166 1.61 14.73 1.36
CA THR A 166 1.84 15.57 2.55
C THR A 166 3.15 16.33 2.46
N ALA A 167 3.11 17.61 2.78
CA ALA A 167 4.28 18.45 3.03
C ALA A 167 4.76 18.35 4.50
N GLY A 168 4.84 17.16 5.07
CA GLY A 168 5.22 16.91 6.47
C GLY A 168 4.00 16.63 7.39
N GLY A 169 4.19 15.80 8.41
CA GLY A 169 3.12 15.44 9.36
C GLY A 169 2.56 16.65 10.11
N GLY A 170 1.27 16.63 10.40
CA GLY A 170 0.58 17.66 11.19
C GLY A 170 0.21 18.93 10.44
N SER A 171 0.24 18.93 9.12
CA SER A 171 -0.18 20.09 8.32
C SER A 171 -1.70 20.18 8.22
N ARG A 172 -2.21 21.41 8.30
CA ARG A 172 -3.59 21.76 7.99
C ARG A 172 -3.67 22.31 6.59
N TYR A 173 -4.81 22.10 5.95
CA TYR A 173 -5.02 22.47 4.56
C TYR A 173 -6.31 23.26 4.39
N ALA A 174 -6.29 24.23 3.47
CA ALA A 174 -7.47 24.85 2.90
C ALA A 174 -7.60 24.40 1.44
N VAL A 175 -8.77 23.92 1.08
CA VAL A 175 -9.13 23.58 -0.30
C VAL A 175 -10.12 24.60 -0.80
N ARG A 176 -9.85 25.18 -1.94
CA ARG A 176 -10.76 26.02 -2.67
C ARG A 176 -11.32 25.27 -3.86
N TYR A 177 -12.64 25.43 -4.08
CA TYR A 177 -13.34 24.75 -5.16
C TYR A 177 -14.44 25.62 -5.76
N THR A 178 -14.78 25.34 -7.00
CA THR A 178 -15.84 26.05 -7.74
C THR A 178 -16.25 25.22 -8.97
N ASP A 179 -17.47 25.40 -9.41
CA ASP A 179 -18.00 24.96 -10.71
C ASP A 179 -17.72 25.99 -11.83
N ASP A 180 -17.33 27.20 -11.47
CA ASP A 180 -16.94 28.27 -12.42
C ASP A 180 -15.48 28.69 -12.23
N PRO A 181 -14.50 28.01 -12.86
CA PRO A 181 -13.09 28.32 -12.72
C PRO A 181 -12.68 29.66 -13.38
N SER A 182 -13.58 30.35 -14.04
CA SER A 182 -13.31 31.69 -14.55
C SER A 182 -13.32 32.78 -13.47
N GLN A 183 -13.92 32.47 -12.30
CA GLN A 183 -13.93 33.38 -11.14
C GLN A 183 -12.55 33.50 -10.50
N PRO A 184 -12.21 34.65 -9.89
CA PRO A 184 -11.02 34.79 -9.06
C PRO A 184 -10.99 33.76 -7.93
N VAL A 185 -9.84 33.15 -7.68
CA VAL A 185 -9.69 32.04 -6.68
C VAL A 185 -10.09 32.46 -5.25
N ASP A 186 -10.00 33.73 -4.92
CA ASP A 186 -10.44 34.27 -3.63
C ASP A 186 -11.95 34.29 -3.43
N GLN A 187 -12.72 34.12 -4.51
CA GLN A 187 -14.18 33.99 -4.50
C GLN A 187 -14.67 32.53 -4.49
N TRP A 188 -13.77 31.57 -4.63
CA TRP A 188 -14.11 30.16 -4.60
C TRP A 188 -14.51 29.74 -3.17
N ASP A 189 -15.38 28.75 -3.05
CA ASP A 189 -15.69 28.11 -1.78
C ASP A 189 -14.45 27.54 -1.11
N GLU A 190 -14.44 27.46 0.23
CA GLU A 190 -13.30 26.97 0.98
C GLU A 190 -13.73 25.97 2.05
N VAL A 191 -13.07 24.81 2.07
CA VAL A 191 -13.17 23.82 3.14
C VAL A 191 -11.78 23.59 3.75
N ARG A 192 -11.72 23.22 5.04
CA ARG A 192 -10.46 23.03 5.77
C ARG A 192 -10.37 21.63 6.37
N TRP A 193 -9.19 21.04 6.27
CA TRP A 193 -8.93 19.69 6.79
C TRP A 193 -7.63 19.61 7.59
N ASP A 194 -7.64 18.74 8.61
CA ASP A 194 -6.48 18.35 9.40
C ASP A 194 -5.83 17.07 8.81
N GLY A 195 -5.49 17.08 7.51
CA GLY A 195 -4.91 15.92 6.85
C GLY A 195 -4.82 16.07 5.33
N PRO A 196 -4.17 15.13 4.65
CA PRO A 196 -3.86 15.25 3.23
C PRO A 196 -5.00 14.78 2.32
N GLY A 197 -6.24 15.18 2.63
CA GLY A 197 -7.40 14.88 1.82
C GLY A 197 -8.69 14.82 2.62
N GLY A 198 -9.81 14.70 1.92
CA GLY A 198 -11.16 14.62 2.46
C GLY A 198 -12.19 14.52 1.35
N SER A 199 -13.46 14.53 1.74
CA SER A 199 -14.60 14.61 0.83
C SER A 199 -15.23 15.99 0.89
N ILE A 200 -15.68 16.48 -0.23
CA ILE A 200 -16.59 17.62 -0.33
C ILE A 200 -17.93 17.07 -0.75
N ASP A 201 -18.90 17.24 0.11
CA ASP A 201 -20.26 16.76 -0.04
C ASP A 201 -21.18 17.94 -0.40
N ASP A 202 -22.46 17.68 -0.66
CA ASP A 202 -23.48 18.68 -1.01
C ASP A 202 -23.19 19.42 -2.35
N LEU A 203 -22.50 18.79 -3.28
CA LEU A 203 -22.22 19.29 -4.62
C LEU A 203 -23.40 18.98 -5.58
N ASP A 204 -23.57 19.79 -6.61
CA ASP A 204 -24.56 19.53 -7.64
C ASP A 204 -24.19 18.30 -8.50
N ALA A 205 -25.17 17.43 -8.73
CA ALA A 205 -25.00 16.24 -9.54
C ALA A 205 -24.65 16.58 -11.01
N SER A 206 -23.89 15.68 -11.66
CA SER A 206 -23.44 15.85 -13.05
C SER A 206 -22.73 17.19 -13.31
N THR A 207 -22.07 17.76 -12.30
CA THR A 207 -21.41 19.07 -12.38
C THR A 207 -19.90 18.92 -12.26
N GLU A 208 -19.14 19.61 -13.13
CA GLU A 208 -17.69 19.64 -13.06
C GLU A 208 -17.22 20.72 -12.10
N TYR A 209 -16.41 20.33 -11.11
CA TYR A 209 -15.78 21.21 -10.16
C TYR A 209 -14.27 21.26 -10.36
N THR A 210 -13.68 22.43 -10.11
CA THR A 210 -12.22 22.64 -10.09
C THR A 210 -11.76 22.89 -8.67
N PHE A 211 -10.66 22.24 -8.28
CA PHE A 211 -10.13 22.25 -6.91
C PHE A 211 -8.68 22.72 -6.88
N ARG A 212 -8.29 23.45 -5.82
CA ARG A 212 -6.90 23.83 -5.51
C ARG A 212 -6.71 23.78 -4.00
N ALA A 213 -5.56 23.30 -3.53
CA ALA A 213 -5.27 23.15 -2.11
C ALA A 213 -4.01 23.94 -1.72
N ARG A 214 -3.93 24.39 -0.45
CA ARG A 214 -2.74 25.00 0.15
C ARG A 214 -2.58 24.61 1.60
N VAL A 215 -1.36 24.71 2.11
CA VAL A 215 -1.08 24.57 3.55
C VAL A 215 -1.51 25.84 4.27
N VAL A 216 -2.16 25.69 5.42
CA VAL A 216 -2.54 26.77 6.33
C VAL A 216 -2.08 26.47 7.75
N ASP A 217 -1.99 27.48 8.61
CA ASP A 217 -1.78 27.29 10.05
C ASP A 217 -3.11 27.05 10.81
N ALA A 218 -3.02 26.95 12.13
CA ALA A 218 -4.17 26.74 12.99
C ALA A 218 -5.21 27.86 12.92
N ALA A 219 -4.80 29.08 12.57
CA ALA A 219 -5.69 30.23 12.37
C ALA A 219 -6.26 30.30 10.95
N GLY A 220 -5.83 29.42 10.04
CA GLY A 220 -6.21 29.41 8.63
C GLY A 220 -5.39 30.36 7.76
N VAL A 221 -4.29 30.91 8.28
CA VAL A 221 -3.40 31.78 7.51
C VAL A 221 -2.59 30.94 6.52
N PRO A 222 -2.50 31.34 5.24
CA PRO A 222 -1.71 30.63 4.23
C PRO A 222 -0.24 30.47 4.62
N ARG A 223 0.30 29.28 4.38
CA ARG A 223 1.71 28.94 4.60
C ARG A 223 2.39 28.44 3.33
N SER A 224 1.60 28.16 2.28
CA SER A 224 2.10 27.79 0.96
C SER A 224 1.33 28.46 -0.16
N GLU A 225 1.89 28.43 -1.36
CA GLU A 225 1.14 28.70 -2.59
C GLU A 225 0.00 27.68 -2.74
N LEU A 226 -0.96 27.98 -3.62
CA LEU A 226 -1.96 27.02 -4.04
C LEU A 226 -1.34 25.95 -4.94
N SER A 227 -1.81 24.73 -4.84
CA SER A 227 -1.49 23.64 -5.77
C SER A 227 -1.92 23.99 -7.22
N ASN A 228 -1.42 23.22 -8.19
CA ASN A 228 -2.03 23.19 -9.51
C ASN A 228 -3.51 22.80 -9.39
N PRO A 229 -4.39 23.35 -10.27
CA PRO A 229 -5.80 22.98 -10.28
C PRO A 229 -5.99 21.53 -10.73
N VAL A 230 -7.02 20.89 -10.22
CA VAL A 230 -7.53 19.60 -10.68
C VAL A 230 -9.04 19.69 -10.81
N ALA A 231 -9.61 19.01 -11.80
CA ALA A 231 -11.05 18.96 -12.01
C ALA A 231 -11.58 17.55 -11.80
N ALA A 232 -12.82 17.46 -11.31
CA ALA A 232 -13.60 16.23 -11.30
C ALA A 232 -15.08 16.56 -11.47
N ARG A 233 -15.82 15.63 -12.08
CA ARG A 233 -17.26 15.75 -12.27
C ARG A 233 -17.98 14.84 -11.29
N THR A 234 -19.04 15.32 -10.62
CA THR A 234 -19.92 14.50 -9.80
C THR A 234 -20.68 13.48 -10.65
N ALA A 235 -21.06 12.35 -10.06
CA ALA A 235 -21.81 11.32 -10.76
C ALA A 235 -23.23 11.78 -11.14
N ALA A 236 -23.85 11.06 -12.09
CA ALA A 236 -25.19 11.38 -12.56
C ALA A 236 -26.31 10.74 -11.72
N SER A 237 -26.02 9.71 -10.92
CA SER A 237 -27.02 8.98 -10.11
C SER A 237 -26.41 8.32 -8.89
N ASP A 238 -27.25 8.04 -7.88
CA ASP A 238 -26.89 7.38 -6.62
C ASP A 238 -26.88 5.84 -6.68
N ASP A 239 -26.84 5.25 -7.88
CA ASP A 239 -27.00 3.78 -8.06
C ASP A 239 -25.74 2.98 -7.66
N THR A 240 -24.66 3.63 -7.30
CA THR A 240 -23.39 2.99 -6.93
C THR A 240 -23.39 2.51 -5.48
N LEU A 241 -23.09 1.23 -5.25
CA LEU A 241 -23.01 0.65 -3.92
C LEU A 241 -21.72 1.04 -3.20
N ALA A 242 -21.79 1.94 -2.23
CA ALA A 242 -20.68 2.26 -1.35
C ALA A 242 -20.55 1.23 -0.21
N LEU A 243 -19.34 0.71 0.04
CA LEU A 243 -19.03 -0.28 1.06
C LEU A 243 -17.79 0.09 1.87
N ASN A 244 -17.91 0.05 3.18
CA ASN A 244 -16.76 0.12 4.08
C ASN A 244 -16.19 -1.27 4.33
N VAL A 245 -14.96 -1.50 3.94
CA VAL A 245 -14.26 -2.79 4.07
C VAL A 245 -13.06 -2.62 4.98
N ILE A 246 -12.91 -3.49 5.96
CA ILE A 246 -11.70 -3.52 6.78
C ILE A 246 -10.90 -4.80 6.57
N SER A 247 -9.56 -4.67 6.64
CA SER A 247 -8.61 -5.78 6.80
C SER A 247 -7.93 -5.64 8.16
N TYR A 248 -8.08 -6.64 9.03
CA TYR A 248 -7.54 -6.55 10.37
C TYR A 248 -7.03 -7.89 10.90
N ASN A 249 -5.71 -8.00 11.07
CA ASN A 249 -5.12 -9.05 11.87
C ASN A 249 -5.32 -8.70 13.36
N VAL A 250 -6.23 -9.41 14.04
CA VAL A 250 -6.66 -9.10 15.41
C VAL A 250 -5.75 -9.71 16.48
N MET A 251 -4.63 -10.29 16.10
CA MET A 251 -3.71 -11.02 16.97
C MET A 251 -4.43 -12.11 17.81
N LYS A 252 -4.09 -13.36 17.61
CA LYS A 252 -4.80 -14.51 18.21
C LYS A 252 -4.89 -14.47 19.73
N SER A 253 -5.99 -15.00 20.27
CA SER A 253 -6.27 -15.02 21.71
C SER A 253 -5.33 -15.88 22.55
N THR A 254 -4.52 -16.73 21.91
CA THR A 254 -3.51 -17.56 22.58
C THR A 254 -2.24 -16.79 22.96
N VAL A 255 -2.08 -15.53 22.49
CA VAL A 255 -1.02 -14.64 22.97
C VAL A 255 -1.35 -14.18 24.38
N SER A 256 -0.40 -14.33 25.28
CA SER A 256 -0.62 -14.06 26.71
C SER A 256 -0.41 -12.59 27.10
N LYS A 257 0.42 -11.85 26.36
CA LYS A 257 0.76 -10.45 26.66
C LYS A 257 0.82 -9.60 25.38
N PRO A 258 -0.12 -8.65 25.16
CA PRO A 258 -1.35 -8.45 25.97
C PRO A 258 -2.36 -9.59 25.72
N SER A 259 -3.11 -9.94 26.75
CA SER A 259 -4.11 -10.99 26.65
C SER A 259 -5.32 -10.53 25.82
N TRP A 260 -6.09 -11.48 25.24
CA TRP A 260 -7.33 -11.11 24.56
C TRP A 260 -8.28 -10.33 25.50
N THR A 261 -8.40 -10.77 26.75
CA THR A 261 -9.26 -10.12 27.75
C THR A 261 -8.91 -8.63 27.94
N SER A 262 -7.62 -8.27 27.90
CA SER A 262 -7.20 -6.87 28.11
C SER A 262 -7.39 -5.97 26.88
N ARG A 263 -7.43 -6.54 25.67
CA ARG A 263 -7.46 -5.75 24.40
C ARG A 263 -8.76 -5.87 23.61
N ARG A 264 -9.66 -6.79 23.98
CA ARG A 264 -10.89 -7.09 23.23
C ARG A 264 -11.80 -5.87 23.03
N ALA A 265 -11.97 -5.06 24.07
CA ALA A 265 -12.81 -3.85 24.01
C ALA A 265 -12.22 -2.80 23.05
N ALA A 266 -10.91 -2.58 23.09
CA ALA A 266 -10.22 -1.65 22.18
C ALA A 266 -10.25 -2.17 20.73
N SER A 267 -10.04 -3.49 20.50
CA SER A 267 -10.20 -4.08 19.17
C SER A 267 -11.59 -3.86 18.59
N ALA A 268 -12.63 -4.09 19.39
CA ALA A 268 -14.01 -3.88 18.98
C ALA A 268 -14.35 -2.40 18.75
N ALA A 269 -13.82 -1.50 19.59
CA ALA A 269 -14.01 -0.06 19.43
C ALA A 269 -13.39 0.45 18.13
N ALA A 270 -12.17 0.01 17.81
CA ALA A 270 -11.50 0.34 16.55
C ALA A 270 -12.31 -0.13 15.32
N ILE A 271 -12.90 -1.33 15.37
CA ILE A 271 -13.78 -1.82 14.29
C ILE A 271 -15.05 -0.97 14.20
N ARG A 272 -15.73 -0.71 15.33
CA ARG A 272 -16.97 0.08 15.33
C ARG A 272 -16.78 1.48 14.78
N SER A 273 -15.63 2.11 15.04
CA SER A 273 -15.35 3.46 14.53
C SER A 273 -15.30 3.54 13.00
N GLN A 274 -15.11 2.41 12.32
CA GLN A 274 -15.09 2.32 10.86
C GLN A 274 -16.44 1.92 10.26
N ALA A 275 -17.43 1.53 11.08
CA ALA A 275 -18.74 1.06 10.64
C ALA A 275 -18.68 0.11 9.43
N PRO A 276 -17.87 -0.97 9.44
CA PRO A 276 -17.61 -1.74 8.24
C PRO A 276 -18.83 -2.52 7.77
N ASP A 277 -19.03 -2.60 6.46
CA ASP A 277 -19.97 -3.51 5.80
C ASP A 277 -19.38 -4.91 5.65
N VAL A 278 -18.05 -4.98 5.45
CA VAL A 278 -17.29 -6.24 5.32
C VAL A 278 -16.04 -6.21 6.19
N MET A 279 -15.83 -7.26 6.94
CA MET A 279 -14.65 -7.45 7.80
C MET A 279 -13.83 -8.65 7.35
N ALA A 280 -12.64 -8.39 6.83
CA ALA A 280 -11.61 -9.40 6.53
C ALA A 280 -10.70 -9.54 7.75
N LEU A 281 -10.89 -10.61 8.52
CA LEU A 281 -10.21 -10.82 9.79
C LEU A 281 -9.14 -11.91 9.67
N GLN A 282 -7.96 -11.64 10.24
CA GLN A 282 -6.87 -12.60 10.36
C GLN A 282 -6.55 -12.80 11.85
N GLU A 283 -6.05 -13.97 12.19
CA GLU A 283 -5.82 -14.43 13.56
C GLU A 283 -7.07 -14.40 14.48
N ALA A 284 -8.26 -14.23 13.93
CA ALA A 284 -9.53 -14.28 14.65
C ALA A 284 -9.83 -15.74 15.07
N SER A 285 -9.23 -16.15 16.16
CA SER A 285 -9.15 -17.53 16.59
C SER A 285 -10.52 -18.12 16.95
N THR A 286 -10.75 -19.36 16.51
CA THR A 286 -11.89 -20.17 16.99
C THR A 286 -11.58 -20.86 18.33
N SER A 287 -10.37 -20.67 18.89
CA SER A 287 -10.01 -21.20 20.21
C SER A 287 -10.86 -20.55 21.31
N THR A 288 -11.33 -21.38 22.22
CA THR A 288 -12.09 -20.98 23.40
C THR A 288 -11.25 -20.97 24.69
N SER A 289 -9.93 -21.20 24.59
CA SER A 289 -9.03 -21.33 25.73
C SER A 289 -8.99 -20.08 26.61
N TRP A 290 -9.02 -18.88 26.01
CA TRP A 290 -9.03 -17.61 26.73
C TRP A 290 -10.28 -17.42 27.62
N SER A 291 -11.42 -18.02 27.24
CA SER A 291 -12.74 -17.95 27.92
C SER A 291 -13.05 -19.20 28.73
N LYS A 292 -12.08 -20.08 28.97
CA LYS A 292 -12.29 -21.39 29.62
C LYS A 292 -13.36 -22.25 28.92
N GLY A 293 -13.33 -22.28 27.58
CA GLY A 293 -14.22 -23.09 26.77
C GLY A 293 -15.58 -22.46 26.43
N LYS A 294 -15.89 -21.26 26.93
CA LYS A 294 -17.24 -20.68 26.78
C LYS A 294 -17.48 -19.99 25.42
N LYS A 295 -16.46 -19.33 24.85
CA LYS A 295 -16.62 -18.52 23.67
C LYS A 295 -15.34 -18.43 22.86
N SER A 296 -15.44 -18.49 21.53
CA SER A 296 -14.29 -18.26 20.66
C SER A 296 -13.93 -16.77 20.61
N GLN A 297 -12.68 -16.44 20.19
CA GLN A 297 -12.26 -15.05 20.03
C GLN A 297 -13.10 -14.34 18.98
N VAL A 298 -13.36 -14.99 17.85
CA VAL A 298 -14.13 -14.40 16.76
C VAL A 298 -15.59 -14.15 17.15
N ASP A 299 -16.24 -15.08 17.86
CA ASP A 299 -17.61 -14.86 18.33
C ASP A 299 -17.67 -13.74 19.38
N ASP A 300 -16.69 -13.68 20.27
CA ASP A 300 -16.59 -12.62 21.26
C ASP A 300 -16.37 -11.23 20.63
N LEU A 301 -15.50 -11.18 19.61
CA LEU A 301 -15.27 -9.94 18.87
C LEU A 301 -16.56 -9.47 18.19
N LEU A 302 -17.27 -10.34 17.48
CA LEU A 302 -18.51 -9.98 16.79
C LEU A 302 -19.60 -9.52 17.76
N ASP A 303 -19.76 -10.17 18.91
CA ASP A 303 -20.72 -9.73 19.92
C ASP A 303 -20.39 -8.32 20.47
N LEU A 304 -19.09 -7.99 20.62
CA LEU A 304 -18.65 -6.68 21.05
C LEU A 304 -18.78 -5.61 19.95
N VAL A 305 -18.61 -6.00 18.69
CA VAL A 305 -18.77 -5.08 17.55
C VAL A 305 -20.25 -4.76 17.31
N GLY A 306 -21.13 -5.77 17.39
CA GLY A 306 -22.57 -5.59 17.28
C GLY A 306 -23.30 -6.78 16.64
N SER A 307 -24.54 -6.99 17.03
CA SER A 307 -25.37 -8.13 16.62
C SER A 307 -25.75 -8.17 15.13
N LYS A 308 -25.54 -7.07 14.41
CA LYS A 308 -25.80 -7.00 12.96
C LYS A 308 -24.78 -7.78 12.12
N TYR A 309 -23.64 -8.16 12.69
CA TYR A 309 -22.58 -8.83 11.95
C TYR A 309 -22.72 -10.34 11.98
N ALA A 310 -22.58 -10.95 10.80
CA ALA A 310 -22.61 -12.40 10.60
C ALA A 310 -21.29 -12.90 9.97
N LEU A 311 -20.87 -14.10 10.35
CA LEU A 311 -19.77 -14.79 9.66
C LEU A 311 -20.26 -15.35 8.32
N ALA A 312 -19.49 -15.15 7.26
CA ALA A 312 -19.72 -15.76 5.96
C ALA A 312 -19.67 -17.30 6.04
N SER A 313 -18.87 -17.84 6.96
CA SER A 313 -18.84 -19.27 7.27
C SER A 313 -18.53 -19.49 8.75
N ARG A 314 -19.28 -20.40 9.37
CA ARG A 314 -19.03 -20.84 10.75
C ARG A 314 -17.98 -21.94 10.87
N LYS A 315 -17.46 -22.45 9.75
CA LYS A 315 -16.34 -23.41 9.76
C LYS A 315 -15.06 -22.73 10.20
N SER A 316 -14.21 -23.47 10.92
CA SER A 316 -12.89 -22.96 11.32
C SER A 316 -11.91 -23.00 10.16
N PHE A 317 -11.28 -21.88 9.88
CA PHE A 317 -10.25 -21.70 8.84
C PHE A 317 -8.96 -21.14 9.43
N GLY A 318 -8.49 -21.73 10.54
CA GLY A 318 -7.18 -21.38 11.11
C GLY A 318 -7.06 -19.93 11.60
N GLY A 319 -8.18 -19.31 12.00
CA GLY A 319 -8.23 -17.91 12.41
C GLY A 319 -8.44 -16.91 11.27
N THR A 320 -8.60 -17.36 10.03
CA THR A 320 -9.07 -16.53 8.91
C THR A 320 -10.59 -16.52 8.91
N ALA A 321 -11.21 -15.33 8.98
CA ALA A 321 -12.65 -15.18 9.02
C ALA A 321 -13.10 -13.99 8.17
N LEU A 322 -14.22 -14.15 7.48
CA LEU A 322 -14.91 -13.10 6.76
C LEU A 322 -16.27 -12.87 7.45
N ALA A 323 -16.53 -11.63 7.84
CA ALA A 323 -17.81 -11.24 8.40
C ALA A 323 -18.39 -10.05 7.64
N TYR A 324 -19.69 -9.87 7.70
CA TYR A 324 -20.39 -8.82 6.97
C TYR A 324 -21.59 -8.29 7.77
N ASP A 325 -22.01 -7.07 7.47
CA ASP A 325 -23.24 -6.49 8.02
C ASP A 325 -24.47 -7.18 7.42
N SER A 326 -25.07 -8.09 8.19
CA SER A 326 -26.23 -8.87 7.76
C SER A 326 -27.54 -8.07 7.75
N SER A 327 -27.56 -6.86 8.30
CA SER A 327 -28.69 -5.95 8.14
C SER A 327 -28.75 -5.39 6.71
N ARG A 328 -27.59 -5.14 6.10
CA ARG A 328 -27.43 -4.56 4.75
C ARG A 328 -27.21 -5.61 3.67
N LEU A 329 -26.36 -6.59 3.93
CA LEU A 329 -25.90 -7.56 2.95
C LEU A 329 -26.51 -8.95 3.16
N THR A 330 -26.56 -9.74 2.09
CA THR A 330 -26.93 -11.16 2.10
C THR A 330 -25.80 -11.97 1.46
N ALA A 331 -25.34 -13.02 2.15
CA ALA A 331 -24.42 -13.98 1.54
C ALA A 331 -25.20 -15.01 0.70
N GLU A 332 -25.06 -14.95 -0.61
CA GLU A 332 -25.67 -15.90 -1.55
C GLU A 332 -24.89 -17.21 -1.63
N ALA A 333 -23.58 -17.14 -1.47
CA ALA A 333 -22.68 -18.29 -1.38
C ALA A 333 -21.46 -17.92 -0.53
N SER A 334 -20.89 -18.89 0.15
CA SER A 334 -19.66 -18.69 0.91
C SER A 334 -18.87 -19.99 1.05
N GLY A 335 -17.59 -19.86 1.32
CA GLY A 335 -16.72 -21.01 1.50
C GLY A 335 -15.35 -20.66 2.01
N GLY A 336 -14.52 -21.70 2.10
CA GLY A 336 -13.12 -21.54 2.42
C GLY A 336 -12.31 -22.66 1.79
N SER A 337 -11.08 -22.34 1.40
CA SER A 337 -10.18 -23.26 0.73
C SER A 337 -8.79 -23.24 1.35
N VAL A 338 -8.17 -24.42 1.42
CA VAL A 338 -6.79 -24.58 1.88
C VAL A 338 -5.82 -24.11 0.78
N LEU A 339 -5.00 -23.12 1.10
CA LEU A 339 -4.00 -22.59 0.16
C LEU A 339 -2.76 -23.49 0.09
N THR A 340 -2.25 -23.97 1.22
CA THR A 340 -1.23 -25.03 1.26
C THR A 340 -1.43 -25.92 2.49
N PRO A 341 -1.82 -27.16 2.32
CA PRO A 341 -1.77 -28.14 3.39
C PRO A 341 -0.30 -28.48 3.66
N THR A 342 0.17 -28.29 4.86
CA THR A 342 1.47 -28.80 5.28
C THR A 342 1.27 -29.81 6.40
N LYS A 343 1.86 -30.99 6.27
CA LYS A 343 1.75 -32.06 7.29
C LYS A 343 2.34 -31.67 8.65
N LYS A 344 3.07 -30.55 8.74
CA LYS A 344 3.79 -30.11 9.96
C LYS A 344 3.47 -28.67 10.39
N LYS A 345 2.58 -27.94 9.69
CA LYS A 345 2.31 -26.52 9.95
C LYS A 345 0.81 -26.26 9.95
N ILE A 346 0.40 -25.15 10.55
CA ILE A 346 -1.00 -24.71 10.54
C ILE A 346 -1.36 -24.40 9.07
N PRO A 347 -2.40 -25.06 8.52
CA PRO A 347 -2.85 -24.77 7.15
C PRO A 347 -3.26 -23.30 7.01
N ARG A 348 -2.95 -22.71 5.85
CA ARG A 348 -3.39 -21.36 5.49
C ARG A 348 -4.61 -21.44 4.60
N TYR A 349 -5.52 -20.50 4.77
CA TYR A 349 -6.83 -20.53 4.14
C TYR A 349 -7.11 -19.20 3.42
N ALA A 350 -8.01 -19.29 2.44
CA ALA A 350 -8.81 -18.17 1.97
C ALA A 350 -10.27 -18.43 2.35
N VAL A 351 -10.96 -17.43 2.85
CA VAL A 351 -12.39 -17.46 3.19
C VAL A 351 -13.10 -16.41 2.36
N TRP A 352 -14.20 -16.79 1.70
CA TRP A 352 -14.86 -15.95 0.73
C TRP A 352 -16.39 -16.00 0.85
N ALA A 353 -17.04 -14.97 0.32
CA ALA A 353 -18.48 -14.90 0.11
C ALA A 353 -18.82 -14.14 -1.19
N ARG A 354 -19.90 -14.57 -1.86
CA ARG A 354 -20.64 -13.76 -2.82
C ARG A 354 -21.72 -13.04 -2.04
N LEU A 355 -21.61 -11.73 -1.99
CA LEU A 355 -22.49 -10.88 -1.23
C LEU A 355 -23.40 -10.09 -2.17
N ARG A 356 -24.62 -9.83 -1.73
CA ARG A 356 -25.61 -9.01 -2.44
C ARG A 356 -26.11 -7.95 -1.48
N ASP A 357 -26.10 -6.71 -1.90
CA ASP A 357 -26.76 -5.62 -1.20
C ASP A 357 -28.29 -5.80 -1.28
N LYS A 358 -28.97 -5.60 -0.16
CA LYS A 358 -30.41 -5.83 -0.06
C LYS A 358 -31.24 -4.72 -0.69
N ALA A 359 -30.72 -3.52 -0.69
CA ALA A 359 -31.42 -2.34 -1.22
C ALA A 359 -31.25 -2.24 -2.74
N THR A 360 -30.03 -2.27 -3.25
CA THR A 360 -29.73 -2.08 -4.67
C THR A 360 -29.76 -3.39 -5.47
N GLY A 361 -29.55 -4.54 -4.81
CA GLY A 361 -29.37 -5.83 -5.47
C GLY A 361 -27.97 -6.05 -6.05
N THR A 362 -27.09 -5.06 -5.97
CA THR A 362 -25.70 -5.12 -6.45
C THR A 362 -24.94 -6.27 -5.78
N ARG A 363 -24.18 -7.01 -6.59
CA ARG A 363 -23.45 -8.21 -6.18
C ARG A 363 -21.96 -8.01 -6.27
N PHE A 364 -21.22 -8.53 -5.32
CA PHE A 364 -19.77 -8.53 -5.34
C PHE A 364 -19.18 -9.76 -4.64
N PHE A 365 -17.91 -9.98 -4.83
CA PHE A 365 -17.16 -11.07 -4.22
C PHE A 365 -16.17 -10.53 -3.21
N ALA A 366 -16.28 -10.97 -1.95
CA ALA A 366 -15.34 -10.63 -0.89
C ALA A 366 -14.53 -11.86 -0.49
N VAL A 367 -13.22 -11.68 -0.29
CA VAL A 367 -12.32 -12.75 0.15
C VAL A 367 -11.26 -12.24 1.09
N THR A 368 -10.95 -13.04 2.12
CA THR A 368 -9.85 -12.77 3.05
C THR A 368 -8.86 -13.92 3.10
N THR A 369 -7.61 -13.60 3.38
CA THR A 369 -6.52 -14.57 3.54
C THR A 369 -5.53 -14.17 4.63
N HIS A 370 -4.78 -15.15 5.14
CA HIS A 370 -3.59 -14.94 5.95
C HIS A 370 -2.51 -15.90 5.46
N LEU A 371 -1.51 -15.39 4.75
CA LEU A 371 -0.44 -16.22 4.19
C LEU A 371 0.58 -16.62 5.26
N GLU A 372 1.47 -17.54 4.89
CA GLU A 372 2.49 -18.07 5.79
C GLU A 372 3.42 -16.95 6.30
N PRO A 373 3.64 -16.81 7.63
CA PRO A 373 4.54 -15.80 8.16
C PRO A 373 6.00 -16.07 7.75
N THR A 374 6.81 -15.00 7.72
CA THR A 374 8.23 -15.09 7.34
C THR A 374 9.05 -15.95 8.29
N SER A 375 8.65 -16.03 9.56
CA SER A 375 9.31 -16.85 10.59
C SER A 375 9.16 -18.36 10.37
N SER A 376 8.12 -18.81 9.65
CA SER A 376 7.79 -20.22 9.45
C SER A 376 7.81 -20.67 7.99
N GLY A 377 7.90 -19.76 7.03
CA GLY A 377 7.86 -20.08 5.60
C GLY A 377 8.68 -19.16 4.70
N SER A 378 9.13 -19.73 3.59
CA SER A 378 9.87 -18.99 2.56
C SER A 378 8.93 -18.17 1.67
N ASN A 379 9.51 -17.22 0.94
CA ASN A 379 8.79 -16.48 -0.11
C ASN A 379 8.13 -17.43 -1.13
N SER A 380 8.81 -18.53 -1.52
CA SER A 380 8.26 -19.50 -2.47
C SER A 380 6.99 -20.18 -1.99
N VAL A 381 6.84 -20.40 -0.68
CA VAL A 381 5.61 -20.93 -0.07
C VAL A 381 4.49 -19.91 -0.21
N ARG A 382 4.74 -18.65 0.15
CA ARG A 382 3.74 -17.57 0.02
C ARG A 382 3.33 -17.31 -1.43
N VAL A 383 4.27 -17.39 -2.37
CA VAL A 383 3.98 -17.29 -3.81
C VAL A 383 3.04 -18.42 -4.26
N LYS A 384 3.26 -19.66 -3.82
CA LYS A 384 2.36 -20.78 -4.11
C LYS A 384 0.97 -20.57 -3.50
N GLN A 385 0.90 -20.02 -2.29
CA GLN A 385 -0.37 -19.67 -1.63
C GLN A 385 -1.09 -18.57 -2.40
N ALA A 386 -0.40 -17.50 -2.80
CA ALA A 386 -0.97 -16.42 -3.59
C ALA A 386 -1.51 -16.90 -4.95
N ARG A 387 -0.79 -17.79 -5.66
CA ARG A 387 -1.29 -18.38 -6.91
C ARG A 387 -2.57 -19.19 -6.71
N LYS A 388 -2.66 -19.96 -5.62
CA LYS A 388 -3.90 -20.68 -5.27
C LYS A 388 -5.04 -19.75 -4.88
N LEU A 389 -4.71 -18.66 -4.17
CA LEU A 389 -5.69 -17.62 -3.85
C LEU A 389 -6.26 -17.01 -5.11
N VAL A 390 -5.42 -16.57 -6.05
CA VAL A 390 -5.85 -16.00 -7.33
C VAL A 390 -6.72 -16.99 -8.11
N ALA A 391 -6.29 -18.25 -8.24
CA ALA A 391 -7.07 -19.28 -8.93
C ALA A 391 -8.45 -19.53 -8.24
N LEU A 392 -8.50 -19.49 -6.91
CA LEU A 392 -9.75 -19.56 -6.16
C LEU A 392 -10.66 -18.38 -6.46
N VAL A 393 -10.12 -17.15 -6.41
CA VAL A 393 -10.89 -15.94 -6.67
C VAL A 393 -11.46 -15.95 -8.08
N GLN A 394 -10.63 -16.24 -9.09
CA GLN A 394 -11.07 -16.34 -10.49
C GLN A 394 -12.18 -17.38 -10.69
N LYS A 395 -12.10 -18.51 -9.99
CA LYS A 395 -13.11 -19.56 -10.05
C LYS A 395 -14.42 -19.16 -9.34
N GLU A 396 -14.31 -18.66 -8.11
CA GLU A 396 -15.46 -18.49 -7.22
C GLU A 396 -16.11 -17.10 -7.33
N SER A 397 -15.44 -16.08 -7.88
CA SER A 397 -16.06 -14.78 -8.09
C SER A 397 -17.14 -14.79 -9.16
N SER A 398 -17.05 -15.72 -10.13
CA SER A 398 -18.03 -15.82 -11.24
C SER A 398 -18.20 -14.53 -12.03
N GLY A 399 -17.12 -13.75 -12.19
CA GLY A 399 -17.13 -12.47 -12.91
C GLY A 399 -17.68 -11.29 -12.12
N LEU A 400 -18.00 -11.46 -10.84
CA LEU A 400 -18.42 -10.36 -9.98
C LEU A 400 -17.24 -9.45 -9.64
N PRO A 401 -17.48 -8.15 -9.37
CA PRO A 401 -16.50 -7.25 -8.76
C PRO A 401 -15.89 -7.85 -7.50
N VAL A 402 -14.56 -7.70 -7.33
CA VAL A 402 -13.80 -8.41 -6.29
C VAL A 402 -13.19 -7.44 -5.30
N VAL A 403 -13.36 -7.74 -4.00
CA VAL A 403 -12.59 -7.16 -2.89
C VAL A 403 -11.80 -8.28 -2.23
N LEU A 404 -10.46 -8.22 -2.32
CA LEU A 404 -9.53 -9.19 -1.78
C LEU A 404 -8.71 -8.54 -0.67
N ALA A 405 -8.87 -8.97 0.57
CA ALA A 405 -8.18 -8.37 1.71
C ALA A 405 -7.39 -9.41 2.51
N GLY A 406 -6.38 -8.99 3.26
CA GLY A 406 -5.68 -9.88 4.17
C GLY A 406 -4.23 -9.55 4.44
N ASP A 407 -3.66 -10.34 5.36
CA ASP A 407 -2.25 -10.32 5.72
C ASP A 407 -1.45 -11.26 4.79
N LEU A 408 -0.66 -10.69 3.89
CA LEU A 408 0.19 -11.44 2.98
C LEU A 408 1.53 -11.86 3.60
N ASN A 409 1.87 -11.37 4.81
CA ASN A 409 3.20 -11.53 5.40
C ASN A 409 4.34 -11.20 4.41
N SER A 410 4.09 -10.25 3.53
CA SER A 410 4.95 -9.87 2.40
C SER A 410 4.70 -8.43 2.02
N SER A 411 5.73 -7.61 2.08
CA SER A 411 5.63 -6.20 1.67
C SER A 411 5.96 -6.04 0.20
N ARG A 412 5.20 -5.20 -0.52
CA ARG A 412 5.49 -4.82 -1.92
C ARG A 412 6.90 -4.25 -2.11
N ALA A 413 7.43 -3.58 -1.08
CA ALA A 413 8.73 -2.94 -1.09
C ALA A 413 9.91 -3.89 -0.84
N SER A 414 9.69 -5.19 -0.63
CA SER A 414 10.71 -6.15 -0.21
C SER A 414 11.00 -7.18 -1.30
N SER A 415 11.81 -6.83 -2.30
CA SER A 415 12.29 -7.80 -3.31
C SER A 415 13.37 -8.71 -2.72
N PRO A 416 13.35 -10.02 -3.02
CA PRO A 416 12.36 -10.79 -3.81
C PRO A 416 11.15 -11.24 -2.98
N SER A 417 11.03 -10.84 -1.70
CA SER A 417 9.95 -11.29 -0.79
C SER A 417 8.57 -10.72 -1.12
N ASN A 418 8.48 -9.78 -2.08
CA ASN A 418 7.23 -9.24 -2.63
C ASN A 418 6.51 -10.18 -3.61
N GLY A 419 6.95 -11.42 -3.73
CA GLY A 419 6.38 -12.39 -4.67
C GLY A 419 4.86 -12.57 -4.58
N PRO A 420 4.24 -12.71 -3.38
CA PRO A 420 2.78 -12.76 -3.25
C PRO A 420 2.07 -11.54 -3.82
N TYR A 421 2.58 -10.34 -3.52
CA TYR A 421 2.07 -9.08 -4.03
C TYR A 421 2.07 -9.07 -5.57
N ARG A 422 3.21 -9.43 -6.19
CA ARG A 422 3.34 -9.50 -7.65
C ARG A 422 2.44 -10.54 -8.30
N VAL A 423 2.15 -11.64 -7.63
CA VAL A 423 1.20 -12.65 -8.14
C VAL A 423 -0.21 -12.08 -8.20
N ILE A 424 -0.65 -11.37 -7.16
CA ILE A 424 -2.00 -10.79 -7.07
C ILE A 424 -2.14 -9.65 -8.08
N THR A 425 -1.20 -8.70 -8.11
CA THR A 425 -1.24 -7.57 -9.07
C THR A 425 -1.03 -8.02 -10.51
N GLY A 426 -0.17 -9.01 -10.76
CA GLY A 426 -0.01 -9.62 -12.08
C GLY A 426 -1.22 -10.39 -12.60
N ALA A 427 -2.17 -10.72 -11.73
CA ALA A 427 -3.47 -11.28 -12.09
C ALA A 427 -4.55 -10.22 -12.36
N GLY A 428 -4.19 -8.93 -12.33
CA GLY A 428 -5.07 -7.80 -12.64
C GLY A 428 -5.73 -7.15 -11.42
N TYR A 429 -5.47 -7.62 -10.19
CA TYR A 429 -6.02 -6.96 -9.00
C TYR A 429 -5.19 -5.71 -8.65
N VAL A 430 -5.90 -4.63 -8.35
CA VAL A 430 -5.33 -3.31 -8.08
C VAL A 430 -5.07 -3.14 -6.58
N ASP A 431 -3.85 -2.73 -6.21
CA ASP A 431 -3.56 -2.18 -4.89
C ASP A 431 -3.88 -0.68 -4.91
N PRO A 432 -4.90 -0.21 -4.20
CA PRO A 432 -5.35 1.18 -4.26
C PRO A 432 -4.30 2.19 -3.81
N VAL A 433 -3.24 1.74 -3.15
CA VAL A 433 -2.12 2.60 -2.73
C VAL A 433 -0.85 2.34 -3.52
N ARG A 434 -0.91 1.58 -4.60
CA ARG A 434 0.26 1.23 -5.44
C ARG A 434 0.94 2.47 -6.01
N ASN A 435 0.17 3.44 -6.46
CA ASN A 435 0.62 4.64 -7.15
C ASN A 435 0.40 5.92 -6.34
N GLN A 436 0.27 5.84 -5.03
CA GLN A 436 0.16 7.01 -4.14
C GLN A 436 1.48 7.78 -3.96
N GLU A 437 2.52 7.36 -4.65
CA GLU A 437 3.60 8.25 -5.01
C GLU A 437 3.01 9.41 -5.81
N PRO A 438 3.46 10.66 -5.62
CA PRO A 438 2.90 11.82 -6.34
C PRO A 438 3.14 11.79 -7.86
N THR A 439 3.63 10.71 -8.35
CA THR A 439 3.75 10.38 -9.76
C THR A 439 2.41 9.90 -10.26
N LEU A 440 1.61 10.81 -10.57
CA LEU A 440 0.42 10.67 -11.34
C LEU A 440 0.73 10.14 -12.72
N LEU A 441 0.58 8.86 -12.89
CA LEU A 441 0.37 8.33 -14.22
C LEU A 441 -1.07 8.64 -14.60
N ALA A 442 -1.22 9.64 -15.43
CA ALA A 442 -2.48 9.88 -16.11
C ALA A 442 -2.92 8.57 -16.79
N GLY A 443 -4.03 8.01 -16.36
CA GLY A 443 -4.83 7.12 -17.16
C GLY A 443 -4.78 5.63 -16.88
N HIS A 444 -4.03 5.13 -15.91
CA HIS A 444 -4.02 3.70 -15.60
C HIS A 444 -3.91 3.45 -14.10
N ASP A 445 -4.80 2.61 -13.60
CA ASP A 445 -5.01 2.16 -12.23
C ASP A 445 -5.73 3.20 -11.35
N LEU A 446 -6.84 2.78 -10.79
CA LEU A 446 -7.66 3.55 -9.87
C LEU A 446 -7.03 3.53 -8.46
N PRO A 447 -6.13 4.46 -8.12
CA PRO A 447 -5.65 4.56 -6.74
C PRO A 447 -6.81 4.97 -5.84
N ALA A 448 -6.64 4.75 -4.53
CA ALA A 448 -7.56 5.33 -3.58
C ALA A 448 -7.58 6.84 -3.75
N GLU A 449 -8.76 7.39 -3.84
CA GLU A 449 -9.01 8.81 -4.06
C GLU A 449 -8.50 9.64 -2.90
N HIS A 450 -8.61 9.08 -1.70
CA HIS A 450 -8.11 9.68 -0.48
C HIS A 450 -7.37 8.67 0.40
N THR A 451 -6.19 9.02 0.90
CA THR A 451 -5.39 8.16 1.80
C THR A 451 -5.08 8.85 3.12
N VAL A 452 -5.18 8.09 4.21
CA VAL A 452 -4.86 8.57 5.57
C VAL A 452 -3.84 7.64 6.22
N ASN A 453 -2.79 8.23 6.80
CA ASN A 453 -1.74 7.51 7.53
C ASN A 453 -0.98 6.48 6.68
N LEU A 454 -0.84 6.73 5.39
CA LEU A 454 -0.22 5.82 4.42
C LEU A 454 1.26 5.54 4.75
N GLU A 455 1.94 6.50 5.38
CA GLU A 455 3.35 6.44 5.77
C GLU A 455 3.66 5.45 6.89
N TYR A 456 2.65 5.01 7.64
CA TYR A 456 2.85 4.07 8.74
C TYR A 456 2.87 2.61 8.29
N ASN A 457 3.64 1.79 9.00
CA ASN A 457 3.71 0.36 8.74
C ASN A 457 2.43 -0.34 9.21
N SER A 458 1.97 -1.35 8.48
CA SER A 458 0.79 -2.11 8.92
C SER A 458 1.08 -3.03 10.12
N ALA A 459 2.31 -3.51 10.30
CA ALA A 459 2.73 -4.21 11.50
C ALA A 459 3.38 -3.22 12.51
N ASN A 460 2.78 -3.07 13.70
CA ASN A 460 3.25 -2.14 14.73
C ASN A 460 4.08 -2.80 15.84
N LYS A 461 4.05 -4.14 15.93
CA LYS A 461 4.80 -4.94 16.92
C LYS A 461 4.50 -4.57 18.37
N LEU A 462 3.32 -4.03 18.66
CA LEU A 462 2.90 -3.54 19.99
C LEU A 462 3.83 -2.47 20.59
N LEU A 463 4.48 -1.68 19.77
CA LEU A 463 5.26 -0.53 20.22
C LEU A 463 4.33 0.57 20.73
N SER A 464 4.85 1.47 21.55
CA SER A 464 4.10 2.63 22.06
C SER A 464 3.82 3.69 20.98
N ARG A 465 4.55 3.65 19.86
CA ARG A 465 4.37 4.52 18.69
C ARG A 465 4.28 3.68 17.43
N PRO A 466 3.44 4.06 16.47
CA PRO A 466 3.45 3.40 15.18
C PRO A 466 4.78 3.65 14.47
N THR A 467 5.27 2.63 13.79
CA THR A 467 6.49 2.75 13.00
C THR A 467 6.14 3.19 11.59
N ARG A 468 7.00 4.03 11.00
CA ARG A 468 6.93 4.42 9.60
C ARG A 468 8.28 4.18 8.92
N THR A 469 8.23 3.85 7.65
CA THR A 469 9.42 3.61 6.85
C THR A 469 9.44 4.68 5.77
N ALA A 470 10.33 5.64 5.87
CA ALA A 470 10.40 6.78 4.95
C ALA A 470 9.10 7.62 4.87
N TRP A 471 9.15 8.71 4.11
CA TRP A 471 8.19 9.82 4.20
C TRP A 471 6.89 9.63 3.42
N THR A 472 6.75 8.58 2.61
CA THR A 472 5.66 8.48 1.64
C THR A 472 4.74 7.28 1.86
N VAL A 473 5.27 6.07 1.89
CA VAL A 473 4.48 4.85 2.06
C VAL A 473 5.16 3.91 3.04
N GLY A 474 4.43 3.48 4.05
CA GLY A 474 4.90 2.54 5.05
C GLY A 474 5.18 1.13 4.49
N THR A 475 5.78 0.30 5.31
CA THR A 475 5.91 -1.13 4.98
C THR A 475 4.59 -1.82 5.31
N HIS A 476 3.77 -2.04 4.28
CA HIS A 476 2.51 -2.75 4.42
C HIS A 476 2.71 -4.23 4.12
N ILE A 477 2.16 -5.10 4.96
CA ILE A 477 2.00 -6.54 4.75
C ILE A 477 0.54 -6.96 4.77
N ASP A 478 -0.33 -6.07 5.25
CA ASP A 478 -1.78 -6.14 5.19
C ASP A 478 -2.26 -5.32 3.99
N TYR A 479 -3.28 -5.79 3.29
CA TYR A 479 -3.76 -5.19 2.04
C TYR A 479 -5.27 -5.30 1.89
N VAL A 480 -5.81 -4.40 1.07
CA VAL A 480 -7.10 -4.53 0.40
C VAL A 480 -6.84 -4.31 -1.09
N PHE A 481 -7.00 -5.35 -1.91
CA PHE A 481 -6.94 -5.28 -3.36
C PHE A 481 -8.35 -5.30 -3.91
N VAL A 482 -8.55 -4.71 -5.07
CA VAL A 482 -9.82 -4.71 -5.77
C VAL A 482 -9.65 -5.16 -7.23
N SER A 483 -10.72 -5.64 -7.87
CA SER A 483 -10.73 -5.78 -9.32
C SER A 483 -10.79 -4.40 -9.99
N PRO A 484 -10.37 -4.26 -11.26
CA PRO A 484 -10.30 -2.97 -11.95
C PRO A 484 -11.63 -2.21 -12.08
N ASP A 485 -12.75 -2.92 -11.97
CA ASP A 485 -14.11 -2.42 -12.01
C ASP A 485 -14.63 -1.92 -10.66
N VAL A 486 -13.83 -2.02 -9.60
CA VAL A 486 -14.14 -1.48 -8.27
C VAL A 486 -13.34 -0.22 -8.02
N ARG A 487 -14.02 0.89 -7.82
CA ARG A 487 -13.41 2.16 -7.45
C ARG A 487 -13.14 2.22 -5.96
N VAL A 488 -12.04 2.83 -5.54
CA VAL A 488 -11.66 2.97 -4.14
C VAL A 488 -11.62 4.45 -3.76
N ALA A 489 -12.60 4.88 -3.00
CA ALA A 489 -12.70 6.26 -2.54
C ALA A 489 -11.67 6.56 -1.45
N THR A 490 -11.64 5.75 -0.39
CA THR A 490 -10.71 6.00 0.72
C THR A 490 -9.88 4.76 1.03
N TRP A 491 -8.65 5.00 1.44
CA TRP A 491 -7.79 4.02 2.08
C TRP A 491 -7.18 4.63 3.35
N ARG A 492 -7.32 3.96 4.48
CA ARG A 492 -6.87 4.47 5.77
C ARG A 492 -6.14 3.39 6.57
N MET A 493 -4.96 3.73 7.10
CA MET A 493 -4.40 3.02 8.25
C MET A 493 -5.06 3.60 9.51
N VAL A 494 -5.85 2.80 10.19
CA VAL A 494 -6.60 3.24 11.38
C VAL A 494 -5.64 3.30 12.56
N LEU A 495 -5.34 4.50 13.01
CA LEU A 495 -4.47 4.79 14.14
C LEU A 495 -5.18 5.76 15.08
N ASP A 496 -5.16 5.44 16.37
CA ASP A 496 -5.60 6.33 17.45
C ASP A 496 -4.35 6.93 18.09
N LEU A 497 -4.00 8.16 17.68
CA LEU A 497 -2.76 8.83 18.06
C LEU A 497 -3.02 10.00 19.01
N ALA A 498 -2.20 10.08 20.05
CA ALA A 498 -2.07 11.27 20.89
C ALA A 498 -1.29 12.38 20.14
N ASP A 499 -1.34 13.61 20.67
CA ASP A 499 -0.68 14.79 20.08
C ASP A 499 0.84 14.62 19.90
N ASP A 500 1.47 13.78 20.72
CA ASP A 500 2.90 13.50 20.64
C ASP A 500 3.23 12.41 19.58
N GLY A 501 2.22 11.89 18.86
CA GLY A 501 2.34 10.84 17.87
C GLY A 501 2.54 9.42 18.45
N SER A 502 2.37 9.23 19.76
CA SER A 502 2.23 7.91 20.36
C SER A 502 0.81 7.38 20.17
N PHE A 503 0.60 6.07 20.34
CA PHE A 503 -0.77 5.57 20.44
C PHE A 503 -1.47 6.17 21.66
N ALA A 504 -2.67 6.76 21.49
CA ALA A 504 -3.47 7.33 22.56
C ALA A 504 -3.90 6.27 23.58
N THR A 505 -4.12 5.04 23.11
CA THR A 505 -4.31 3.84 23.91
C THR A 505 -3.34 2.75 23.45
N PRO A 506 -2.94 1.80 24.31
CA PRO A 506 -2.11 0.68 23.86
C PRO A 506 -2.73 -0.02 22.65
N ALA A 507 -1.92 -0.23 21.61
CA ALA A 507 -2.38 -0.85 20.38
C ALA A 507 -3.04 -2.22 20.66
N PRO A 508 -4.29 -2.43 20.21
CA PRO A 508 -5.04 -3.65 20.55
C PRO A 508 -4.60 -4.89 19.76
N SER A 509 -3.75 -4.72 18.76
CA SER A 509 -3.11 -5.77 17.97
C SER A 509 -1.69 -5.35 17.61
N ASP A 510 -0.84 -6.31 17.27
CA ASP A 510 0.48 -6.09 16.67
C ASP A 510 0.42 -5.66 15.20
N HIS A 511 -0.80 -5.54 14.66
CA HIS A 511 -1.10 -4.96 13.36
C HIS A 511 -2.04 -3.76 13.49
N ASN A 512 -1.88 -2.79 12.61
CA ASN A 512 -2.80 -1.68 12.40
C ASN A 512 -3.89 -2.11 11.40
N MET A 513 -5.13 -1.75 11.66
CA MET A 513 -6.25 -2.05 10.78
C MET A 513 -6.19 -1.17 9.53
N ILE A 514 -6.47 -1.76 8.37
CA ILE A 514 -6.75 -1.02 7.14
C ILE A 514 -8.27 -0.88 6.99
N SER A 515 -8.74 0.32 6.72
CA SER A 515 -10.12 0.62 6.38
C SER A 515 -10.18 1.26 4.99
N THR A 516 -11.12 0.81 4.17
CA THR A 516 -11.22 1.22 2.78
C THR A 516 -12.70 1.40 2.42
N THR A 517 -13.06 2.53 1.81
CA THR A 517 -14.37 2.70 1.19
C THR A 517 -14.25 2.36 -0.30
N VAL A 518 -15.05 1.43 -0.77
CA VAL A 518 -15.09 1.00 -2.17
C VAL A 518 -16.46 1.23 -2.76
N TYR A 519 -16.51 1.51 -4.05
CA TYR A 519 -17.73 1.66 -4.84
C TYR A 519 -17.83 0.52 -5.84
N VAL A 520 -19.00 -0.11 -5.87
CA VAL A 520 -19.34 -1.24 -6.75
C VAL A 520 -20.58 -0.86 -7.55
N ASP A 521 -20.44 -0.83 -8.86
CA ASP A 521 -21.54 -0.55 -9.81
C ASP A 521 -22.36 -1.79 -10.15
#